data_ac85fa03a2c144e992ae2d2ed8c3dfc7
#
_entry.id   ac85fa03a2c144e992ae2d2ed8c3dfc7
#
_cell.length_a   1.000
_cell.length_b   1.000
_cell.length_c   1.000
_cell.angle_alpha   90.00
_cell.angle_beta   90.00
_cell.angle_gamma   90.00
#
_symmetry.space_group_name_H-M   'P 1'
#
loop_
_entity.id
_entity.type
_entity.pdbx_description
1 polymer ?
#
loop_
_entity_poly.entity_id
_entity_poly.type
_entity_poly.pdbx_seq_one_letter_code
_entity_poly.pdbx_strand_id
1 'polypeptide(L)' 'MQERIVIDPRICHGKPVVRGTRTPVTVILGALAAGDKFEQIEKDYDITAEDIRACVAFACDEVSQQTYHPLST' A
#
# COMPACT_ATOMS: atom_id res chain seq x y z
N MET A 1 -9.40 9.84 -1.72
CA MET A 1 -9.21 8.45 -1.32
C MET A 1 -9.09 7.56 -2.55
N GLN A 2 -8.21 6.58 -2.52
CA GLN A 2 -8.04 5.66 -3.64
C GLN A 2 -9.19 4.67 -3.68
N GLU A 3 -9.82 4.52 -4.85
CA GLU A 3 -10.90 3.55 -4.99
C GLU A 3 -10.37 2.11 -4.92
N ARG A 4 -9.08 1.92 -5.22
CA ARG A 4 -8.46 0.60 -5.23
C ARG A 4 -7.99 0.15 -3.85
N ILE A 5 -8.06 1.03 -2.86
CA ILE A 5 -7.66 0.71 -1.49
C ILE A 5 -8.90 0.79 -0.61
N VAL A 6 -9.13 -0.25 0.17
CA VAL A 6 -10.26 -0.30 1.10
C VAL A 6 -9.78 -0.56 2.51
N ILE A 7 -10.52 -0.01 3.47
CA ILE A 7 -10.31 -0.26 4.89
C ILE A 7 -11.62 -0.83 5.42
N ASP A 8 -11.60 -2.11 5.79
CA ASP A 8 -12.78 -2.81 6.28
C ASP A 8 -12.39 -3.56 7.55
N PRO A 9 -13.05 -3.27 8.69
CA PRO A 9 -12.71 -3.93 9.95
C PRO A 9 -12.78 -5.45 9.88
N ARG A 10 -13.53 -5.99 8.93
CA ARG A 10 -13.67 -7.44 8.76
C ARG A 10 -12.53 -8.05 7.95
N ILE A 11 -11.69 -7.22 7.34
CA ILE A 11 -10.59 -7.68 6.49
C ILE A 11 -9.27 -7.18 7.10
N CYS A 12 -8.39 -8.13 7.44
CA CYS A 12 -7.05 -7.83 7.97
C CYS A 12 -7.10 -6.84 9.14
N HIS A 13 -8.11 -6.98 10.00
CA HIS A 13 -8.27 -6.16 11.20
C HIS A 13 -8.35 -4.66 10.90
N GLY A 14 -8.91 -4.29 9.76
CA GLY A 14 -9.06 -2.89 9.39
C GLY A 14 -7.83 -2.25 8.81
N LYS A 15 -6.82 -3.02 8.45
CA LYS A 15 -5.66 -2.48 7.75
C LYS A 15 -6.03 -2.19 6.29
N PRO A 16 -5.44 -1.16 5.68
CA PRO A 16 -5.69 -0.90 4.26
C PRO A 16 -5.26 -2.08 3.40
N VAL A 17 -6.13 -2.51 2.51
CA VAL A 17 -5.86 -3.61 1.58
C VAL A 17 -6.23 -3.20 0.17
N VAL A 18 -5.66 -3.90 -0.80
CA VAL A 18 -6.04 -3.73 -2.20
C VAL A 18 -7.45 -4.30 -2.38
N ARG A 19 -8.34 -3.50 -2.98
CA ARG A 19 -9.75 -3.88 -3.19
C ARG A 19 -9.84 -5.23 -3.89
N GLY A 20 -10.73 -6.06 -3.40
CA GLY A 20 -10.96 -7.39 -3.97
C GLY A 20 -9.95 -8.42 -3.52
N THR A 21 -9.03 -8.07 -2.63
CA THR A 21 -8.02 -8.97 -2.11
C THR A 21 -7.97 -8.87 -0.59
N ARG A 22 -7.15 -9.72 0.01
CA ARG A 22 -6.78 -9.59 1.43
C ARG A 22 -5.32 -9.16 1.57
N THR A 23 -4.77 -8.56 0.51
CA THR A 23 -3.36 -8.16 0.51
C THR A 23 -3.22 -6.75 1.08
N PRO A 24 -2.58 -6.61 2.24
CA PRO A 24 -2.38 -5.29 2.83
C PRO A 24 -1.46 -4.42 1.97
N VAL A 25 -1.75 -3.12 1.97
CA VAL A 25 -0.92 -2.14 1.27
C VAL A 25 0.54 -2.24 1.73
N THR A 26 0.76 -2.48 3.03
CA THR A 26 2.12 -2.58 3.58
C THR A 26 2.92 -3.72 2.97
N VAL A 27 2.25 -4.81 2.58
CA VAL A 27 2.95 -5.94 1.94
C VAL A 27 3.46 -5.53 0.57
N ILE A 28 2.64 -4.81 -0.19
CA ILE A 28 3.04 -4.33 -1.52
C ILE A 28 4.16 -3.30 -1.41
N LEU A 29 4.03 -2.36 -0.46
CA LEU A 29 5.07 -1.36 -0.24
C LEU A 29 6.38 -2.02 0.20
N GLY A 30 6.28 -3.05 1.04
CA GLY A 30 7.46 -3.81 1.48
C GLY A 30 8.17 -4.51 0.34
N ALA A 31 7.39 -5.08 -0.60
CA ALA A 31 7.96 -5.73 -1.79
C ALA A 31 8.70 -4.72 -2.65
N LEU A 32 8.12 -3.54 -2.84
CA LEU A 32 8.79 -2.47 -3.59
C LEU A 32 10.07 -2.02 -2.89
N ALA A 33 10.01 -1.87 -1.58
CA ALA A 33 11.19 -1.48 -0.78
C ALA A 33 12.30 -2.51 -0.87
N ALA A 34 11.94 -3.78 -1.03
CA ALA A 34 12.90 -4.87 -1.18
C ALA A 34 13.50 -4.94 -2.59
N GLY A 35 12.99 -4.12 -3.52
CA GLY A 35 13.53 -4.09 -4.87
C GLY A 35 12.78 -4.96 -5.87
N ASP A 36 11.65 -5.53 -5.49
CA ASP A 36 10.87 -6.34 -6.41
C ASP A 36 10.33 -5.46 -7.54
N LYS A 37 10.35 -6.01 -8.75
CA LYS A 37 9.81 -5.30 -9.92
C LYS A 37 8.30 -5.43 -9.95
N PHE A 38 7.63 -4.48 -10.61
CA PHE A 38 6.19 -4.49 -10.76
C PHE A 38 5.68 -5.82 -11.29
N GLU A 39 6.31 -6.35 -12.34
CA GLU A 39 5.87 -7.60 -12.94
C GLU A 39 5.88 -8.75 -11.94
N GLN A 40 6.88 -8.77 -11.06
CA GLN A 40 6.97 -9.82 -10.05
C GLN A 40 5.86 -9.66 -9.02
N ILE A 41 5.58 -8.44 -8.59
CA ILE A 41 4.54 -8.15 -7.60
C ILE A 41 3.16 -8.48 -8.18
N GLU A 42 2.91 -8.10 -9.43
CA GLU A 42 1.65 -8.40 -10.10
C GLU A 42 1.40 -9.90 -10.12
N LYS A 43 2.42 -10.67 -10.42
CA LYS A 43 2.34 -12.11 -10.49
C LYS A 43 2.16 -12.74 -9.12
N ASP A 44 2.94 -12.30 -8.14
CA ASP A 44 2.94 -12.89 -6.79
C ASP A 44 1.64 -12.64 -6.05
N TYR A 45 1.02 -11.48 -6.27
CA TYR A 45 -0.17 -11.07 -5.51
C TYR A 45 -1.43 -11.00 -6.37
N ASP A 46 -1.32 -11.30 -7.65
CA ASP A 46 -2.45 -11.27 -8.59
C ASP A 46 -3.14 -9.91 -8.57
N ILE A 47 -2.36 -8.87 -8.72
CA ILE A 47 -2.83 -7.49 -8.79
C ILE A 47 -2.26 -6.82 -10.03
N THR A 48 -2.74 -5.62 -10.33
CA THR A 48 -2.32 -4.88 -11.51
C THR A 48 -1.30 -3.79 -11.16
N ALA A 49 -0.65 -3.26 -12.17
CA ALA A 49 0.26 -2.13 -11.98
C ALA A 49 -0.47 -0.92 -11.39
N GLU A 50 -1.74 -0.72 -11.78
CA GLU A 50 -2.56 0.35 -11.20
C GLU A 50 -2.77 0.14 -9.70
N ASP A 51 -2.97 -1.11 -9.29
CA ASP A 51 -3.11 -1.43 -7.86
C ASP A 51 -1.83 -1.09 -7.10
N ILE A 52 -0.69 -1.40 -7.69
CA ILE A 52 0.61 -1.08 -7.07
C ILE A 52 0.76 0.44 -6.93
N ARG A 53 0.45 1.18 -7.99
CA ARG A 53 0.53 2.64 -7.94
C ARG A 53 -0.45 3.22 -6.92
N ALA A 54 -1.62 2.61 -6.79
CA ALA A 54 -2.60 3.04 -5.78
C ALA A 54 -2.06 2.85 -4.36
N CYS A 55 -1.32 1.76 -4.12
CA CYS A 55 -0.67 1.55 -2.82
C CYS A 55 0.34 2.65 -2.53
N VAL A 56 1.15 3.02 -3.52
CA VAL A 56 2.14 4.08 -3.35
C VAL A 56 1.45 5.42 -3.12
N ALA A 57 0.39 5.72 -3.88
CA ALA A 57 -0.36 6.95 -3.73
C ALA A 57 -1.02 7.04 -2.35
N PHE A 58 -1.57 5.93 -1.87
CA PHE A 58 -2.14 5.87 -0.53
C PHE A 58 -1.08 6.18 0.53
N ALA A 59 0.10 5.58 0.41
CA ALA A 59 1.19 5.84 1.35
C ALA A 59 1.63 7.30 1.30
N CYS A 60 1.69 7.87 0.10
CA CYS A 60 2.05 9.27 -0.08
C CYS A 60 1.06 10.18 0.65
N ASP A 61 -0.24 9.91 0.49
CA ASP A 61 -1.29 10.69 1.16
C ASP A 61 -1.17 10.57 2.67
N GLU A 62 -0.93 9.36 3.18
CA GLU A 62 -0.81 9.14 4.62
C GLU A 62 0.40 9.86 5.20
N VAL A 63 1.53 9.77 4.52
CA VAL A 63 2.74 10.46 4.97
C VAL A 63 2.55 11.98 4.93
N SER A 64 1.84 12.48 3.91
CA SER A 64 1.58 13.92 3.77
C SER A 64 0.71 14.48 4.88
N GLN A 65 -0.10 13.63 5.51
CA GLN A 65 -0.99 14.05 6.60
C GLN A 65 -0.32 14.02 7.97
N GLN A 66 0.86 13.44 8.07
CA GLN A 66 1.58 13.35 9.34
C GLN A 66 2.37 14.62 9.60
N THR A 67 2.53 14.92 10.88
CA THR A 67 3.41 16.01 11.30
C THR A 67 4.71 15.40 11.80
N TYR A 68 5.82 15.83 11.22
CA TYR A 68 7.12 15.33 11.58
C TYR A 68 7.95 16.41 12.23
N HIS A 69 8.67 16.05 13.28
CA HIS A 69 9.55 16.97 13.97
C HIS A 69 10.99 16.65 13.60
N PRO A 70 11.79 17.66 13.23
CA PRO A 70 13.21 17.42 12.94
C PRO A 70 13.90 16.88 14.16
N LEU A 71 14.85 15.98 13.94
CA LEU A 71 15.68 15.48 15.03
C LEU A 71 16.57 16.60 15.56
N SER A 72 16.63 16.73 16.87
CA SER A 72 17.56 17.65 17.51
C SER A 72 18.95 17.06 17.44
N THR A 73 19.91 17.91 17.14
CA THR A 73 21.32 17.50 17.12
C THR A 73 22.10 18.25 18.17
#